data_be5631e2935180f10376429584f1c46c
#
_entry.id   be5631e2935180f10376429584f1c46c
#
_cell.length_a   1.000
_cell.length_b   1.000
_cell.length_c   1.000
_cell.angle_alpha   90.00
_cell.angle_beta   90.00
_cell.angle_gamma   90.00
#
_symmetry.space_group_name_H-M   'P 1'
#
loop_
_entity.id
_entity.type
_entity.pdbx_description
1 polymer ?
#
loop_
_entity_poly.entity_id
_entity_poly.type
_entity_poly.pdbx_seq_one_letter_code
_entity_poly.pdbx_strand_id
1 'polypeptide(L)'
;MRSFLISGILALGLMATGPIALAQDATTKYVRFSHDGRTGFGILDGTTITALDGDPITGAKPTGKTIALDSVELLPPSDAGKVFAVGMNFASHISSASDRPPPLFLKLPTSLTGTGSDVSLPPDANNVHFEGELVLIIGKRARNVSEADAMDYVFGLTAGNDLTERSWQGRDLQWMRAKATDGFGPVGPALVTGLDANNVLLTTRLNGEIVQQENTRNMIHKPAKVVSYLSRYFTLSPGDMIFMGTPGRTSALDDGDVVTVTIEGIGTLTNRIVR
;
A
#
# COMPACT_ATOMS: atom_id res chain seq x y z
N MET A 1 -40.69 -46.09 61.18
CA MET A 1 -40.86 -45.26 59.98
C MET A 1 -39.62 -44.40 59.86
N ARG A 2 -38.71 -44.73 58.89
CA ARG A 2 -37.45 -44.03 58.65
C ARG A 2 -37.56 -43.39 57.28
N SER A 3 -37.51 -42.04 57.26
CA SER A 3 -37.50 -41.24 56.04
C SER A 3 -36.07 -41.15 55.51
N PHE A 4 -35.88 -41.49 54.25
CA PHE A 4 -34.62 -41.27 53.50
C PHE A 4 -34.74 -39.92 52.76
N LEU A 5 -33.82 -39.00 53.08
CA LEU A 5 -33.57 -37.79 52.29
C LEU A 5 -32.54 -38.08 51.22
N ILE A 6 -32.90 -37.91 49.96
CA ILE A 6 -31.98 -37.99 48.81
C ILE A 6 -31.55 -36.55 48.50
N SER A 7 -30.27 -36.27 48.72
CA SER A 7 -29.65 -35.00 48.29
C SER A 7 -29.17 -35.14 46.84
N GLY A 8 -29.79 -34.42 45.91
CA GLY A 8 -29.36 -34.29 44.56
C GLY A 8 -28.23 -33.22 44.44
N ILE A 9 -27.08 -33.61 43.99
CA ILE A 9 -25.96 -32.72 43.64
C ILE A 9 -26.16 -32.27 42.20
N LEU A 10 -26.44 -30.97 42.03
CA LEU A 10 -26.50 -30.33 40.70
C LEU A 10 -25.07 -29.92 40.30
N ALA A 11 -24.49 -30.64 39.34
CA ALA A 11 -23.20 -30.26 38.77
C ALA A 11 -23.41 -29.16 37.73
N LEU A 12 -22.96 -27.95 38.04
CA LEU A 12 -22.91 -26.82 37.11
C LEU A 12 -21.68 -26.99 36.21
N GLY A 13 -21.89 -27.39 34.96
CA GLY A 13 -20.82 -27.45 33.94
C GLY A 13 -20.46 -26.02 33.50
N LEU A 14 -19.26 -25.55 33.89
CA LEU A 14 -18.63 -24.35 33.31
C LEU A 14 -18.21 -24.66 31.86
N MET A 15 -18.95 -24.15 30.88
CA MET A 15 -18.46 -24.10 29.48
C MET A 15 -17.41 -22.98 29.39
N ALA A 16 -16.14 -23.37 29.29
CA ALA A 16 -15.06 -22.45 28.96
C ALA A 16 -15.18 -22.06 27.47
N THR A 17 -15.67 -20.85 27.21
CA THR A 17 -15.56 -20.24 25.88
C THR A 17 -14.11 -19.79 25.68
N GLY A 18 -13.31 -20.62 25.02
CA GLY A 18 -12.00 -20.20 24.53
C GLY A 18 -12.15 -19.04 23.53
N PRO A 19 -11.13 -18.15 23.40
CA PRO A 19 -11.16 -17.10 22.41
C PRO A 19 -11.26 -17.70 21.01
N ILE A 20 -12.29 -17.32 20.26
CA ILE A 20 -12.37 -17.62 18.83
C ILE A 20 -11.26 -16.80 18.18
N ALA A 21 -10.16 -17.45 17.83
CA ALA A 21 -9.16 -16.86 16.94
C ALA A 21 -9.87 -16.63 15.59
N LEU A 22 -10.09 -15.36 15.25
CA LEU A 22 -10.52 -14.99 13.89
C LEU A 22 -9.45 -15.52 12.95
N ALA A 23 -9.81 -16.43 12.07
CA ALA A 23 -8.94 -16.89 11.01
C ALA A 23 -8.56 -15.66 10.19
N GLN A 24 -7.28 -15.31 10.17
CA GLN A 24 -6.76 -14.28 9.30
C GLN A 24 -6.97 -14.78 7.88
N ASP A 25 -7.68 -14.03 7.04
CA ASP A 25 -7.89 -14.39 5.65
C ASP A 25 -6.55 -14.67 4.99
N ALA A 26 -6.48 -15.77 4.23
CA ALA A 26 -5.24 -16.15 3.55
C ALA A 26 -4.80 -15.02 2.61
N THR A 27 -3.54 -14.59 2.73
CA THR A 27 -3.00 -13.55 1.87
C THR A 27 -2.93 -14.03 0.42
N THR A 28 -3.36 -13.19 -0.52
CA THR A 28 -3.22 -13.45 -1.96
C THR A 28 -2.44 -12.31 -2.60
N LYS A 29 -1.43 -12.66 -3.40
CA LYS A 29 -0.61 -11.68 -4.14
C LYS A 29 -1.07 -11.64 -5.58
N TYR A 30 -1.56 -10.48 -6.00
CA TYR A 30 -1.92 -10.19 -7.38
C TYR A 30 -0.84 -9.34 -8.04
N VAL A 31 -0.52 -9.63 -9.28
CA VAL A 31 0.39 -8.84 -10.11
C VAL A 31 -0.31 -8.39 -11.38
N ARG A 32 -0.01 -7.16 -11.81
CA ARG A 32 -0.29 -6.66 -13.15
C ARG A 32 1.01 -6.70 -13.93
N PHE A 33 0.99 -7.24 -15.11
CA PHE A 33 2.21 -7.48 -15.88
C PHE A 33 2.03 -7.24 -17.37
N SER A 34 3.13 -7.01 -18.07
CA SER A 34 3.24 -7.05 -19.51
C SER A 34 3.97 -8.33 -19.93
N HIS A 35 3.37 -9.08 -20.85
CA HIS A 35 3.95 -10.27 -21.45
C HIS A 35 3.66 -10.25 -22.94
N ASP A 36 4.69 -10.33 -23.79
CA ASP A 36 4.56 -10.24 -25.27
C ASP A 36 3.76 -9.01 -25.73
N GLY A 37 3.98 -7.86 -25.07
CA GLY A 37 3.31 -6.59 -25.39
C GLY A 37 1.83 -6.53 -24.98
N ARG A 38 1.34 -7.51 -24.21
CA ARG A 38 -0.04 -7.55 -23.70
C ARG A 38 -0.07 -7.39 -22.20
N THR A 39 -0.92 -6.51 -21.72
CA THR A 39 -1.18 -6.37 -20.28
C THR A 39 -2.09 -7.47 -19.78
N GLY A 40 -1.73 -8.06 -18.63
CA GLY A 40 -2.51 -9.08 -17.95
C GLY A 40 -2.47 -8.92 -16.44
N PHE A 41 -3.29 -9.72 -15.77
CA PHE A 41 -3.30 -9.87 -14.30
C PHE A 41 -3.09 -11.34 -13.96
N GLY A 42 -2.53 -11.60 -12.79
CA GLY A 42 -2.34 -12.95 -12.29
C GLY A 42 -2.17 -13.02 -10.78
N ILE A 43 -2.28 -14.23 -10.24
CA ILE A 43 -1.94 -14.56 -8.86
C ILE A 43 -0.49 -15.04 -8.86
N LEU A 44 0.34 -14.41 -8.05
CA LEU A 44 1.75 -14.75 -7.88
C LEU A 44 1.93 -15.73 -6.71
N ASP A 45 2.50 -16.89 -7.00
CA ASP A 45 2.96 -17.85 -6.01
C ASP A 45 4.42 -18.23 -6.31
N GLY A 46 5.31 -17.87 -5.39
CA GLY A 46 6.75 -18.00 -5.60
C GLY A 46 7.20 -17.25 -6.86
N THR A 47 7.65 -17.99 -7.88
CA THR A 47 8.08 -17.48 -9.19
C THR A 47 7.08 -17.76 -10.31
N THR A 48 5.87 -18.21 -9.97
CA THR A 48 4.84 -18.59 -10.95
C THR A 48 3.64 -17.65 -10.84
N ILE A 49 3.20 -17.14 -11.98
CA ILE A 49 1.98 -16.33 -12.12
C ILE A 49 0.90 -17.22 -12.71
N THR A 50 -0.20 -17.41 -11.99
CA THR A 50 -1.44 -17.98 -12.56
C THR A 50 -2.26 -16.86 -13.16
N ALA A 51 -2.38 -16.84 -14.48
CA ALA A 51 -3.08 -15.77 -15.20
C ALA A 51 -4.57 -15.72 -14.86
N LEU A 52 -5.09 -14.49 -14.73
CA LEU A 52 -6.52 -14.20 -14.54
C LEU A 52 -7.18 -13.82 -15.88
N ASP A 53 -8.50 -13.93 -15.95
CA ASP A 53 -9.31 -13.52 -17.11
C ASP A 53 -9.63 -12.02 -17.12
N GLY A 54 -9.13 -11.25 -16.14
CA GLY A 54 -9.31 -9.80 -16.01
C GLY A 54 -8.71 -9.24 -14.74
N ASP A 55 -9.16 -8.05 -14.34
CA ASP A 55 -8.72 -7.36 -13.14
C ASP A 55 -9.28 -8.05 -11.88
N PRO A 56 -8.42 -8.43 -10.91
CA PRO A 56 -8.85 -9.04 -9.64
C PRO A 56 -9.80 -8.16 -8.84
N ILE A 57 -9.68 -6.84 -8.92
CA ILE A 57 -10.58 -5.90 -8.23
C ILE A 57 -12.04 -6.06 -8.70
N THR A 58 -12.24 -6.45 -9.94
CA THR A 58 -13.57 -6.70 -10.51
C THR A 58 -14.03 -8.15 -10.41
N GLY A 59 -13.25 -8.99 -9.71
CA GLY A 59 -13.63 -10.39 -9.43
C GLY A 59 -13.20 -11.40 -10.49
N ALA A 60 -12.14 -11.08 -11.27
CA ALA A 60 -11.55 -11.97 -12.26
C ALA A 60 -11.13 -13.34 -11.66
N LYS A 61 -11.15 -14.37 -12.51
CA LYS A 61 -10.91 -15.76 -12.12
C LYS A 61 -9.64 -16.32 -12.75
N PRO A 62 -8.99 -17.30 -12.08
CA PRO A 62 -7.86 -18.01 -12.67
C PRO A 62 -8.27 -18.72 -13.98
N THR A 63 -7.42 -18.58 -15.00
CA THR A 63 -7.62 -19.23 -16.32
C THR A 63 -6.98 -20.62 -16.37
N GLY A 64 -6.19 -20.99 -15.35
CA GLY A 64 -5.37 -22.20 -15.35
C GLY A 64 -4.05 -22.07 -16.14
N LYS A 65 -3.82 -20.97 -16.86
CA LYS A 65 -2.55 -20.72 -17.55
C LYS A 65 -1.51 -20.19 -16.55
N THR A 66 -0.28 -20.68 -16.65
CA THR A 66 0.84 -20.25 -15.83
C THR A 66 1.90 -19.55 -16.67
N ILE A 67 2.58 -18.55 -16.08
CA ILE A 67 3.63 -17.73 -16.69
C ILE A 67 4.75 -17.60 -15.66
N ALA A 68 6.00 -17.70 -16.10
CA ALA A 68 7.15 -17.49 -15.21
C ALA A 68 7.30 -15.99 -14.89
N LEU A 69 7.60 -15.66 -13.63
CA LEU A 69 7.75 -14.26 -13.19
C LEU A 69 8.89 -13.53 -13.91
N ASP A 70 9.98 -14.22 -14.22
CA ASP A 70 11.14 -13.67 -14.92
C ASP A 70 10.92 -13.44 -16.42
N SER A 71 9.79 -13.92 -16.97
CA SER A 71 9.41 -13.70 -18.38
C SER A 71 8.50 -12.50 -18.59
N VAL A 72 8.17 -11.75 -17.54
CA VAL A 72 7.24 -10.61 -17.61
C VAL A 72 7.86 -9.34 -17.06
N GLU A 73 7.36 -8.19 -17.50
CA GLU A 73 7.56 -6.90 -16.85
C GLU A 73 6.41 -6.64 -15.87
N LEU A 74 6.74 -6.36 -14.61
CA LEU A 74 5.73 -5.99 -13.61
C LEU A 74 5.35 -4.52 -13.76
N LEU A 75 4.06 -4.28 -13.90
CA LEU A 75 3.44 -2.96 -14.03
C LEU A 75 2.91 -2.46 -12.68
N PRO A 76 2.58 -1.15 -12.54
CA PRO A 76 1.78 -0.68 -11.41
C PRO A 76 0.59 -1.60 -11.16
N PRO A 77 0.32 -2.04 -9.91
CA PRO A 77 -0.59 -3.17 -9.64
C PRO A 77 -2.07 -2.88 -9.93
N SER A 78 -2.46 -1.63 -10.16
CA SER A 78 -3.78 -1.27 -10.69
C SER A 78 -3.68 -0.13 -11.71
N ASP A 79 -4.76 0.06 -12.49
CA ASP A 79 -4.91 1.19 -13.42
C ASP A 79 -5.67 2.31 -12.71
N ALA A 80 -4.92 3.08 -11.88
CA ALA A 80 -5.52 4.07 -11.00
C ALA A 80 -6.08 5.28 -11.77
N GLY A 81 -7.36 5.59 -11.54
CA GLY A 81 -7.97 6.83 -12.05
C GLY A 81 -7.57 8.06 -11.23
N LYS A 82 -7.35 7.87 -9.93
CA LYS A 82 -6.90 8.91 -8.98
C LYS A 82 -5.83 8.35 -8.07
N VAL A 83 -4.84 9.18 -7.75
CA VAL A 83 -3.76 8.85 -6.83
C VAL A 83 -3.69 9.94 -5.76
N PHE A 84 -4.20 9.61 -4.58
CA PHE A 84 -4.12 10.46 -3.40
C PHE A 84 -2.86 10.15 -2.60
N ALA A 85 -2.40 11.14 -1.84
CA ALA A 85 -1.30 10.95 -0.91
C ALA A 85 -1.53 11.75 0.37
N VAL A 86 -1.02 11.21 1.48
CA VAL A 86 -1.07 11.82 2.82
C VAL A 86 0.32 12.29 3.20
N GLY A 87 0.51 13.59 3.30
CA GLY A 87 1.76 14.16 3.82
C GLY A 87 1.85 14.04 5.35
N MET A 88 3.06 14.08 5.88
CA MET A 88 3.34 14.27 7.32
C MET A 88 2.61 13.27 8.24
N ASN A 89 2.57 11.99 7.87
CA ASN A 89 1.78 10.96 8.56
C ASN A 89 2.56 10.12 9.60
N PHE A 90 3.85 10.44 9.83
CA PHE A 90 4.65 9.79 10.87
C PHE A 90 5.36 10.82 11.74
N ALA A 91 5.33 10.63 13.06
CA ALA A 91 6.00 11.52 14.00
C ALA A 91 7.53 11.51 13.84
N SER A 92 8.10 10.40 13.37
CA SER A 92 9.53 10.29 13.05
C SER A 92 9.96 11.11 11.84
N HIS A 93 9.01 11.49 10.97
CA HIS A 93 9.27 12.31 9.78
C HIS A 93 9.08 13.80 10.03
N ILE A 94 8.24 14.18 10.99
CA ILE A 94 7.88 15.59 11.29
C ILE A 94 8.20 15.96 12.73
N SER A 95 8.47 17.25 12.97
CA SER A 95 8.83 17.75 14.29
C SER A 95 7.67 17.83 15.29
N SER A 96 6.41 17.79 14.83
CA SER A 96 5.22 17.81 15.71
C SER A 96 4.01 17.18 15.05
N ALA A 97 3.41 16.18 15.71
CA ALA A 97 2.09 15.68 15.37
C ALA A 97 1.02 16.74 15.70
N SER A 98 -0.02 16.86 14.88
CA SER A 98 -1.14 17.75 15.16
C SER A 98 -2.48 17.01 14.99
N ASP A 99 -3.51 17.46 15.72
CA ASP A 99 -4.90 16.97 15.59
C ASP A 99 -5.58 17.47 14.30
N ARG A 100 -4.83 18.07 13.38
CA ARG A 100 -5.36 18.57 12.10
C ARG A 100 -5.86 17.40 11.24
N PRO A 101 -6.78 17.69 10.30
CA PRO A 101 -7.13 16.72 9.27
C PRO A 101 -5.89 16.24 8.50
N PRO A 102 -5.93 15.01 7.91
CA PRO A 102 -4.84 14.51 7.10
C PRO A 102 -4.45 15.53 6.02
N PRO A 103 -3.18 15.98 5.94
CA PRO A 103 -2.72 16.82 4.85
C PRO A 103 -2.71 15.99 3.56
N LEU A 104 -3.52 16.39 2.58
CA LEU A 104 -3.71 15.65 1.34
C LEU A 104 -3.09 16.38 0.16
N PHE A 105 -2.53 15.60 -0.76
CA PHE A 105 -2.13 16.06 -2.08
C PHE A 105 -2.42 14.98 -3.13
N LEU A 106 -2.20 15.30 -4.38
CA LEU A 106 -2.43 14.40 -5.50
C LEU A 106 -1.13 14.07 -6.19
N LYS A 107 -1.02 12.82 -6.63
CA LYS A 107 -0.12 12.39 -7.67
C LYS A 107 -0.94 12.15 -8.94
N LEU A 108 -0.31 12.23 -10.10
CA LEU A 108 -0.96 11.90 -11.36
C LEU A 108 -0.83 10.39 -11.65
N PRO A 109 -1.81 9.77 -12.32
CA PRO A 109 -1.64 8.37 -12.79
C PRO A 109 -0.38 8.18 -13.64
N THR A 110 0.02 9.18 -14.43
CA THR A 110 1.25 9.16 -15.24
C THR A 110 2.54 9.17 -14.42
N SER A 111 2.47 9.56 -13.14
CA SER A 111 3.64 9.47 -12.24
C SER A 111 3.94 8.04 -11.80
N LEU A 112 2.99 7.10 -11.96
CA LEU A 112 3.17 5.73 -11.51
C LEU A 112 4.10 4.96 -12.44
N THR A 113 5.02 4.20 -11.84
CA THR A 113 5.88 3.25 -12.54
C THR A 113 6.02 1.95 -11.75
N GLY A 114 6.28 0.84 -12.43
CA GLY A 114 6.38 -0.49 -11.82
C GLY A 114 7.75 -0.75 -11.18
N THR A 115 7.86 -1.88 -10.49
CA THR A 115 9.13 -2.38 -9.99
C THR A 115 10.04 -2.81 -11.15
N GLY A 116 11.34 -2.57 -11.01
CA GLY A 116 12.34 -2.91 -12.03
C GLY A 116 12.53 -1.83 -13.10
N SER A 117 11.61 -0.86 -13.22
CA SER A 117 11.74 0.25 -14.16
C SER A 117 12.74 1.29 -13.65
N ASP A 118 13.51 1.89 -14.57
CA ASP A 118 14.31 3.08 -14.28
C ASP A 118 13.39 4.30 -14.07
N VAL A 119 13.77 5.17 -13.14
CA VAL A 119 13.12 6.46 -12.93
C VAL A 119 14.01 7.55 -13.48
N SER A 120 13.60 8.14 -14.63
CA SER A 120 14.31 9.25 -15.25
C SER A 120 13.96 10.56 -14.57
N LEU A 121 14.97 11.24 -14.03
CA LEU A 121 14.77 12.55 -13.41
C LEU A 121 14.80 13.66 -14.46
N PRO A 122 13.89 14.65 -14.39
CA PRO A 122 13.99 15.86 -15.22
C PRO A 122 15.34 16.57 -15.04
N PRO A 123 15.88 17.23 -16.09
CA PRO A 123 17.21 17.85 -16.04
C PRO A 123 17.36 18.93 -14.95
N ASP A 124 16.26 19.57 -14.54
CA ASP A 124 16.21 20.59 -13.50
C ASP A 124 15.83 20.08 -12.11
N ALA A 125 15.60 18.76 -11.97
CA ALA A 125 15.30 18.10 -10.70
C ALA A 125 16.61 17.76 -9.94
N ASN A 126 17.07 18.66 -9.07
CA ASN A 126 18.38 18.58 -8.44
C ASN A 126 18.35 18.11 -6.97
N ASN A 127 17.18 17.98 -6.37
CA ASN A 127 17.04 17.62 -4.95
C ASN A 127 15.87 16.64 -4.75
N VAL A 128 15.90 15.52 -5.49
CA VAL A 128 14.86 14.47 -5.42
C VAL A 128 15.18 13.54 -4.28
N HIS A 129 14.23 13.35 -3.36
CA HIS A 129 14.32 12.44 -2.22
C HIS A 129 13.41 11.22 -2.40
N PHE A 130 13.80 10.09 -1.83
CA PHE A 130 12.95 8.92 -1.64
C PHE A 130 11.97 9.13 -0.49
N GLU A 131 10.80 8.51 -0.58
CA GLU A 131 9.80 8.40 0.49
C GLU A 131 9.11 7.03 0.39
N GLY A 132 9.61 6.03 1.12
CA GLY A 132 8.98 4.71 1.18
C GLY A 132 7.64 4.76 1.92
N GLU A 133 6.60 4.18 1.33
CA GLU A 133 5.22 4.28 1.82
C GLU A 133 4.44 2.99 1.68
N LEU A 134 3.47 2.77 2.57
CA LEU A 134 2.35 1.86 2.33
C LEU A 134 1.37 2.54 1.37
N VAL A 135 0.83 1.80 0.41
CA VAL A 135 -0.20 2.28 -0.52
C VAL A 135 -1.44 1.39 -0.40
N LEU A 136 -2.60 2.02 -0.17
CA LEU A 136 -3.90 1.34 -0.20
C LEU A 136 -4.44 1.37 -1.62
N ILE A 137 -5.09 0.27 -2.05
CA ILE A 137 -5.80 0.20 -3.32
C ILE A 137 -7.28 0.01 -3.04
N ILE A 138 -8.11 0.91 -3.59
CA ILE A 138 -9.57 0.90 -3.39
C ILE A 138 -10.20 -0.23 -4.20
N GLY A 139 -11.11 -0.98 -3.58
CA GLY A 139 -11.82 -2.11 -4.19
C GLY A 139 -13.27 -1.85 -4.54
N LYS A 140 -13.90 -0.90 -3.86
CA LYS A 140 -15.32 -0.59 -4.03
C LYS A 140 -15.51 0.92 -4.11
N ARG A 141 -16.54 1.35 -4.88
CA ARG A 141 -16.90 2.76 -4.93
C ARG A 141 -17.26 3.26 -3.52
N ALA A 142 -16.49 4.24 -3.00
CA ALA A 142 -16.67 4.81 -1.67
C ALA A 142 -17.07 6.29 -1.75
N ARG A 143 -18.14 6.66 -1.04
CA ARG A 143 -18.63 8.04 -0.90
C ARG A 143 -19.33 8.19 0.43
N ASN A 144 -18.89 9.14 1.27
CA ASN A 144 -19.38 9.38 2.62
C ASN A 144 -19.36 8.11 3.52
N VAL A 145 -18.26 7.39 3.47
CA VAL A 145 -18.08 6.15 4.25
C VAL A 145 -17.67 6.49 5.67
N SER A 146 -18.24 5.77 6.65
CA SER A 146 -17.84 5.90 8.06
C SER A 146 -16.42 5.37 8.27
N GLU A 147 -15.72 5.82 9.32
CA GLU A 147 -14.40 5.27 9.66
C GLU A 147 -14.48 3.79 10.04
N ALA A 148 -15.59 3.35 10.65
CA ALA A 148 -15.80 1.97 11.03
C ALA A 148 -15.89 1.02 9.83
N ASP A 149 -16.47 1.48 8.71
CA ASP A 149 -16.68 0.68 7.51
C ASP A 149 -15.58 0.90 6.44
N ALA A 150 -14.68 1.86 6.66
CA ALA A 150 -13.77 2.37 5.63
C ALA A 150 -12.85 1.27 5.05
N MET A 151 -12.39 0.34 5.87
CA MET A 151 -11.49 -0.73 5.42
C MET A 151 -12.19 -1.77 4.53
N ASP A 152 -13.51 -1.90 4.58
CA ASP A 152 -14.28 -2.77 3.67
C ASP A 152 -14.26 -2.30 2.21
N TYR A 153 -13.81 -1.07 1.97
CA TYR A 153 -13.66 -0.46 0.64
C TYR A 153 -12.23 -0.58 0.09
N VAL A 154 -11.28 -1.04 0.90
CA VAL A 154 -9.91 -1.29 0.48
C VAL A 154 -9.81 -2.73 -0.02
N PHE A 155 -9.33 -2.92 -1.25
CA PHE A 155 -9.11 -4.24 -1.83
C PHE A 155 -7.84 -4.89 -1.29
N GLY A 156 -6.77 -4.10 -1.19
CA GLY A 156 -5.49 -4.59 -0.73
C GLY A 156 -4.43 -3.51 -0.64
N LEU A 157 -3.21 -3.94 -0.42
CA LEU A 157 -2.05 -3.11 -0.09
C LEU A 157 -0.93 -3.35 -1.08
N THR A 158 -0.11 -2.30 -1.31
CA THR A 158 1.14 -2.41 -2.06
C THR A 158 2.20 -1.48 -1.47
N ALA A 159 3.46 -1.61 -1.90
CA ALA A 159 4.51 -0.65 -1.55
C ALA A 159 4.56 0.49 -2.56
N GLY A 160 4.98 1.68 -2.12
CA GLY A 160 5.19 2.84 -2.96
C GLY A 160 6.43 3.62 -2.57
N ASN A 161 6.89 4.47 -3.48
CA ASN A 161 7.94 5.45 -3.24
C ASN A 161 7.44 6.81 -3.74
N ASP A 162 7.08 7.71 -2.82
CA ASP A 162 6.61 9.06 -3.16
C ASP A 162 7.78 10.00 -3.42
N LEU A 163 8.49 9.79 -4.55
CA LEU A 163 9.62 10.63 -4.92
C LEU A 163 9.23 12.10 -4.91
N THR A 164 10.11 12.91 -4.30
CA THR A 164 9.83 14.32 -4.03
C THR A 164 11.01 15.21 -4.40
N GLU A 165 10.82 16.13 -5.30
CA GLU A 165 11.80 17.20 -5.51
C GLU A 165 11.59 18.30 -4.47
N ARG A 166 12.47 18.37 -3.47
CA ARG A 166 12.32 19.20 -2.26
C ARG A 166 12.37 20.71 -2.55
N SER A 167 13.19 21.12 -3.54
CA SER A 167 13.29 22.53 -3.90
C SER A 167 12.01 23.04 -4.55
N TRP A 168 11.35 22.20 -5.36
CA TRP A 168 10.06 22.52 -5.94
C TRP A 168 8.95 22.47 -4.90
N GLN A 169 8.98 21.46 -4.01
CA GLN A 169 8.02 21.36 -2.91
C GLN A 169 7.98 22.62 -2.04
N GLY A 170 9.15 23.22 -1.78
CA GLY A 170 9.24 24.44 -0.98
C GLY A 170 8.79 25.72 -1.70
N ARG A 171 8.64 25.69 -3.02
CA ARG A 171 8.35 26.87 -3.85
C ARG A 171 7.00 26.81 -4.55
N ASP A 172 6.59 25.61 -4.98
CA ASP A 172 5.39 25.41 -5.78
C ASP A 172 4.14 25.38 -4.87
N LEU A 173 3.10 26.11 -5.28
CA LEU A 173 1.90 26.31 -4.46
C LEU A 173 1.17 24.99 -4.12
N GLN A 174 1.11 24.03 -5.04
CA GLN A 174 0.30 22.80 -4.90
C GLN A 174 1.13 21.52 -4.90
N TRP A 175 2.44 21.57 -4.82
CA TRP A 175 3.37 20.42 -4.87
C TRP A 175 3.24 19.55 -6.13
N MET A 176 2.44 19.95 -7.11
CA MET A 176 2.12 19.08 -8.25
C MET A 176 3.40 18.62 -8.97
N ARG A 177 4.23 19.55 -9.39
CA ARG A 177 5.48 19.24 -10.06
C ARG A 177 6.45 18.47 -9.15
N ALA A 178 6.51 18.83 -7.88
CA ALA A 178 7.40 18.20 -6.91
C ALA A 178 7.07 16.72 -6.64
N LYS A 179 5.79 16.32 -6.75
CA LYS A 179 5.24 15.04 -6.32
C LYS A 179 4.64 14.20 -7.45
N ALA A 180 4.24 14.81 -8.57
CA ALA A 180 3.47 14.16 -9.62
C ALA A 180 4.13 14.19 -11.00
N THR A 181 5.41 14.53 -11.08
CA THR A 181 6.22 14.36 -12.28
C THR A 181 6.21 12.89 -12.71
N ASP A 182 6.23 12.62 -14.00
CA ASP A 182 6.24 11.26 -14.56
C ASP A 182 7.36 10.43 -13.92
N GLY A 183 7.04 9.21 -13.50
CA GLY A 183 7.95 8.31 -12.80
C GLY A 183 8.15 8.59 -11.31
N PHE A 184 7.61 9.70 -10.74
CA PHE A 184 7.81 10.04 -9.32
C PHE A 184 6.93 9.24 -8.35
N GLY A 185 6.17 8.27 -8.81
CA GLY A 185 5.32 7.37 -8.03
C GLY A 185 5.58 5.89 -8.27
N PRO A 186 6.82 5.38 -8.09
CA PRO A 186 7.03 3.94 -8.15
C PRO A 186 6.09 3.19 -7.20
N VAL A 187 5.49 2.09 -7.67
CA VAL A 187 4.49 1.31 -6.92
C VAL A 187 4.51 -0.16 -7.33
N GLY A 188 4.35 -1.06 -6.35
CA GLY A 188 4.43 -2.50 -6.56
C GLY A 188 5.17 -3.23 -5.42
N PRO A 189 5.72 -4.43 -5.61
CA PRO A 189 5.68 -5.25 -6.83
C PRO A 189 4.33 -5.95 -7.04
N ALA A 190 3.51 -6.08 -5.99
CA ALA A 190 2.25 -6.80 -6.01
C ALA A 190 1.17 -6.06 -5.20
N LEU A 191 -0.08 -6.29 -5.53
CA LEU A 191 -1.26 -5.96 -4.73
C LEU A 191 -1.59 -7.17 -3.85
N VAL A 192 -1.61 -7.00 -2.53
CA VAL A 192 -1.79 -8.09 -1.58
C VAL A 192 -3.03 -7.87 -0.74
N THR A 193 -3.91 -8.87 -0.70
CA THR A 193 -5.09 -8.89 0.17
C THR A 193 -4.81 -9.64 1.48
N GLY A 194 -5.63 -9.45 2.51
CA GLY A 194 -5.53 -10.19 3.77
C GLY A 194 -4.45 -9.69 4.74
N LEU A 195 -3.82 -8.55 4.47
CA LEU A 195 -2.85 -7.92 5.39
C LEU A 195 -3.52 -6.84 6.25
N ASP A 196 -3.07 -6.70 7.49
CA ASP A 196 -3.47 -5.58 8.35
C ASP A 196 -2.68 -4.32 8.01
N ALA A 197 -3.32 -3.37 7.35
CA ALA A 197 -2.72 -2.08 6.99
C ALA A 197 -2.18 -1.28 8.19
N ASN A 198 -2.65 -1.58 9.41
CA ASN A 198 -2.19 -0.93 10.64
C ASN A 198 -0.96 -1.59 11.26
N ASN A 199 -0.52 -2.74 10.75
CA ASN A 199 0.55 -3.50 11.40
C ASN A 199 1.43 -4.26 10.42
N VAL A 200 2.09 -3.56 9.51
CA VAL A 200 3.14 -4.10 8.65
C VAL A 200 4.43 -3.29 8.82
N LEU A 201 5.58 -3.97 8.74
CA LEU A 201 6.88 -3.31 8.77
C LEU A 201 7.22 -2.77 7.38
N LEU A 202 7.57 -1.48 7.33
CA LEU A 202 8.10 -0.81 6.15
C LEU A 202 9.61 -0.63 6.33
N THR A 203 10.38 -0.97 5.30
CA THR A 203 11.83 -0.76 5.26
C THR A 203 12.22 -0.16 3.91
N THR A 204 12.85 1.01 3.92
CA THR A 204 13.45 1.62 2.73
C THR A 204 14.96 1.45 2.78
N ARG A 205 15.57 1.06 1.65
CA ARG A 205 17.01 0.99 1.50
C ARG A 205 17.46 1.85 0.33
N LEU A 206 18.58 2.50 0.52
CA LEU A 206 19.31 3.20 -0.54
C LEU A 206 20.64 2.45 -0.74
N ASN A 207 20.87 1.94 -1.94
CA ASN A 207 22.07 1.16 -2.30
C ASN A 207 22.36 0.01 -1.31
N GLY A 208 21.30 -0.64 -0.80
CA GLY A 208 21.38 -1.73 0.16
C GLY A 208 21.36 -1.33 1.63
N GLU A 209 21.70 -0.08 1.97
CA GLU A 209 21.71 0.41 3.36
C GLU A 209 20.30 0.80 3.83
N ILE A 210 19.90 0.40 5.04
CA ILE A 210 18.61 0.78 5.63
C ILE A 210 18.64 2.28 5.94
N VAL A 211 17.74 3.04 5.30
CA VAL A 211 17.59 4.49 5.50
C VAL A 211 16.27 4.85 6.19
N GLN A 212 15.24 3.99 6.08
CA GLN A 212 13.99 4.11 6.83
C GLN A 212 13.53 2.73 7.29
N GLN A 213 13.02 2.63 8.52
CA GLN A 213 12.38 1.42 9.01
C GLN A 213 11.38 1.79 10.09
N GLU A 214 10.10 1.51 9.86
CA GLU A 214 9.06 1.77 10.84
C GLU A 214 7.82 0.90 10.58
N ASN A 215 7.02 0.66 11.61
CA ASN A 215 5.77 -0.07 11.49
C ASN A 215 4.60 0.88 11.25
N THR A 216 3.65 0.52 10.38
CA THR A 216 2.46 1.32 10.05
C THR A 216 1.55 1.59 11.23
N ARG A 217 1.70 0.84 12.34
CA ARG A 217 1.02 1.16 13.61
C ARG A 217 1.35 2.54 14.15
N ASN A 218 2.44 3.16 13.72
CA ASN A 218 2.90 4.48 14.15
C ASN A 218 2.38 5.62 13.26
N MET A 219 1.56 5.32 12.24
CA MET A 219 0.87 6.36 11.45
C MET A 219 0.00 7.25 12.37
N ILE A 220 0.08 8.56 12.16
CA ILE A 220 -0.74 9.57 12.86
C ILE A 220 -2.20 9.44 12.41
N HIS A 221 -2.42 9.43 11.11
CA HIS A 221 -3.73 9.20 10.52
C HIS A 221 -3.80 7.75 10.01
N LYS A 222 -4.63 6.95 10.68
CA LYS A 222 -4.80 5.53 10.35
C LYS A 222 -5.51 5.34 9.01
N PRO A 223 -5.30 4.20 8.31
CA PRO A 223 -5.93 3.91 7.02
C PRO A 223 -7.44 4.16 6.99
N ALA A 224 -8.19 3.64 7.95
CA ALA A 224 -9.63 3.84 8.03
C ALA A 224 -10.04 5.33 8.09
N LYS A 225 -9.34 6.13 8.91
CA LYS A 225 -9.56 7.57 9.03
C LYS A 225 -9.30 8.30 7.71
N VAL A 226 -8.23 7.94 6.98
CA VAL A 226 -7.87 8.56 5.71
C VAL A 226 -8.90 8.24 4.62
N VAL A 227 -9.29 6.96 4.47
CA VAL A 227 -10.31 6.53 3.51
C VAL A 227 -11.66 7.21 3.80
N SER A 228 -12.11 7.20 5.06
CA SER A 228 -13.32 7.90 5.48
C SER A 228 -13.25 9.40 5.16
N TYR A 229 -12.15 10.06 5.52
CA TYR A 229 -11.96 11.49 5.29
C TYR A 229 -11.99 11.84 3.81
N LEU A 230 -11.23 11.13 2.97
CA LEU A 230 -11.22 11.31 1.51
C LEU A 230 -12.62 11.11 0.91
N SER A 231 -13.34 10.09 1.36
CA SER A 231 -14.66 9.76 0.81
C SER A 231 -15.73 10.83 1.06
N ARG A 232 -15.52 11.73 2.02
CA ARG A 232 -16.42 12.89 2.27
C ARG A 232 -16.39 13.89 1.12
N TYR A 233 -15.24 14.08 0.51
CA TYR A 233 -15.01 15.11 -0.52
C TYR A 233 -14.97 14.52 -1.91
N PHE A 234 -14.40 13.31 -2.06
CA PHE A 234 -14.16 12.66 -3.35
C PHE A 234 -14.87 11.31 -3.40
N THR A 235 -15.40 10.96 -4.57
CA THR A 235 -15.79 9.59 -4.83
C THR A 235 -14.52 8.79 -5.12
N LEU A 236 -14.21 7.81 -4.27
CA LEU A 236 -13.16 6.85 -4.53
C LEU A 236 -13.72 5.75 -5.41
N SER A 237 -12.94 5.30 -6.38
CA SER A 237 -13.31 4.27 -7.35
C SER A 237 -12.41 3.04 -7.22
N PRO A 238 -12.86 1.86 -7.63
CA PRO A 238 -11.98 0.69 -7.71
C PRO A 238 -10.70 1.02 -8.48
N GLY A 239 -9.55 0.59 -7.96
CA GLY A 239 -8.24 0.85 -8.53
C GLY A 239 -7.58 2.16 -8.08
N ASP A 240 -8.31 3.14 -7.52
CA ASP A 240 -7.71 4.37 -6.96
C ASP A 240 -6.69 4.01 -5.87
N MET A 241 -5.60 4.77 -5.80
CA MET A 241 -4.51 4.57 -4.86
C MET A 241 -4.45 5.67 -3.80
N ILE A 242 -4.00 5.29 -2.58
CA ILE A 242 -3.76 6.23 -1.49
C ILE A 242 -2.40 5.92 -0.88
N PHE A 243 -1.42 6.78 -1.12
CA PHE A 243 -0.12 6.76 -0.46
C PHE A 243 -0.29 7.25 0.99
N MET A 244 0.25 6.52 1.95
CA MET A 244 -0.08 6.70 3.38
C MET A 244 0.95 7.50 4.18
N GLY A 245 1.95 8.08 3.52
CA GLY A 245 3.00 8.85 4.15
C GLY A 245 4.24 8.01 4.50
N THR A 246 5.37 8.69 4.54
CA THR A 246 6.70 8.11 4.79
C THR A 246 7.17 8.33 6.22
N PRO A 247 7.88 7.36 6.85
CA PRO A 247 8.52 7.55 8.15
C PRO A 247 9.93 8.14 8.05
N GLY A 248 10.48 8.57 9.18
CA GLY A 248 11.89 8.89 9.35
C GLY A 248 12.43 10.01 8.46
N ARG A 249 13.74 9.96 8.19
CA ARG A 249 14.43 10.97 7.38
C ARG A 249 14.59 10.50 5.95
N THR A 250 14.70 11.45 5.04
CA THR A 250 14.96 11.24 3.62
C THR A 250 16.22 11.99 3.19
N SER A 251 16.85 11.55 2.11
CA SER A 251 18.02 12.21 1.52
C SER A 251 17.88 12.32 0.01
N ALA A 252 18.67 13.21 -0.58
CA ALA A 252 18.73 13.36 -2.03
C ALA A 252 19.28 12.09 -2.70
N LEU A 253 18.82 11.88 -3.91
CA LEU A 253 19.21 10.75 -4.78
C LEU A 253 20.12 11.24 -5.91
N ASP A 254 21.15 10.45 -6.18
CA ASP A 254 22.09 10.65 -7.26
C ASP A 254 21.80 9.71 -8.45
N ASP A 255 22.41 10.01 -9.60
CA ASP A 255 22.37 9.12 -10.77
C ASP A 255 22.94 7.74 -10.45
N GLY A 256 22.25 6.69 -10.84
CA GLY A 256 22.61 5.30 -10.58
C GLY A 256 22.15 4.74 -9.23
N ASP A 257 21.63 5.56 -8.33
CA ASP A 257 21.10 5.10 -7.03
C ASP A 257 19.99 4.07 -7.20
N VAL A 258 19.99 3.05 -6.34
CA VAL A 258 18.95 2.03 -6.27
C VAL A 258 18.18 2.18 -4.97
N VAL A 259 16.89 2.49 -5.08
CA VAL A 259 15.97 2.55 -3.94
C VAL A 259 15.13 1.30 -3.90
N THR A 260 15.06 0.67 -2.73
CA THR A 260 14.11 -0.42 -2.48
C THR A 260 13.17 -0.07 -1.34
N VAL A 261 11.89 -0.36 -1.54
CA VAL A 261 10.86 -0.25 -0.48
C VAL A 261 10.28 -1.64 -0.26
N THR A 262 10.54 -2.21 0.90
CA THR A 262 10.03 -3.52 1.31
C THR A 262 8.92 -3.33 2.32
N ILE A 263 7.76 -3.93 2.08
CA ILE A 263 6.69 -4.04 3.07
C ILE A 263 6.46 -5.51 3.39
N GLU A 264 6.43 -5.80 4.69
CA GLU A 264 6.18 -7.15 5.20
C GLU A 264 4.90 -7.74 4.60
N GLY A 265 4.99 -8.98 4.11
CA GLY A 265 3.88 -9.67 3.44
C GLY A 265 3.65 -9.29 1.97
N ILE A 266 4.13 -8.12 1.51
CA ILE A 266 3.96 -7.66 0.12
C ILE A 266 5.15 -8.09 -0.74
N GLY A 267 6.35 -7.67 -0.38
CA GLY A 267 7.56 -7.86 -1.16
C GLY A 267 8.35 -6.56 -1.29
N THR A 268 9.23 -6.50 -2.28
CA THR A 268 10.17 -5.39 -2.48
C THR A 268 9.94 -4.71 -3.81
N LEU A 269 9.56 -3.44 -3.75
CA LEU A 269 9.59 -2.51 -4.88
C LEU A 269 11.05 -2.05 -5.07
N THR A 270 11.56 -2.12 -6.29
CA THR A 270 12.95 -1.76 -6.61
C THR A 270 12.98 -0.87 -7.84
N ASN A 271 13.63 0.28 -7.75
CA ASN A 271 13.82 1.18 -8.89
C ASN A 271 15.23 1.80 -8.87
N ARG A 272 15.80 2.00 -10.04
CA ARG A 272 17.05 2.71 -10.24
C ARG A 272 16.74 4.15 -10.71
N ILE A 273 17.49 5.11 -10.18
CA ILE A 273 17.43 6.51 -10.59
C ILE A 273 18.38 6.74 -11.75
N VAL A 274 17.91 7.43 -12.78
CA VAL A 274 18.72 7.80 -13.96
C VAL A 274 18.53 9.27 -14.32
N ARG A 275 19.59 9.92 -14.84
CA ARG A 275 19.62 11.33 -15.26
C ARG A 275 19.99 11.47 -16.75
#